data_fd6c26cd055a34a4c1d4df4b3389c022
#
_entry.id   fd6c26cd055a34a4c1d4df4b3389c022
#
_cell.length_a   1.000
_cell.length_b   1.000
_cell.length_c   1.000
_cell.angle_alpha   90.00
_cell.angle_beta   90.00
_cell.angle_gamma   90.00
#
_symmetry.space_group_name_H-M   'P 1'
#
loop_
_entity.id
_entity.type
_entity.pdbx_description
1 polymer ?
#
loop_
_entity_poly.entity_id
_entity_poly.type
_entity_poly.pdbx_seq_one_letter_code
_entity_poly.pdbx_strand_id
1 'polypeptide(L)'
;DEKIPLDTERGYHVHFKNMDHLISRPVIFLDRGFGMTPMNQGLRAVGTVELGGLKNPPSKKRIDYIIKCAKELLPTLENHDDEWLGFRPTLPDFLPILGPSLKNKNIVYAFGHHHLGWTLGAITGKIVSGIVAEEKTNLDLSPYSSKRFN
;
A
#
# COMPACT_ATOMS: atom_id res chain seq x y z
N ASP A 1 -15.66 19.41 13.05
CA ASP A 1 -15.14 18.41 12.11
C ASP A 1 -13.99 17.65 12.76
N GLU A 2 -13.89 16.32 12.55
CA GLU A 2 -12.70 15.56 12.93
C GLU A 2 -11.59 15.87 11.95
N LYS A 3 -10.40 16.17 12.42
CA LYS A 3 -9.23 16.42 11.59
C LYS A 3 -8.42 15.14 11.50
N ILE A 4 -8.41 14.54 10.32
CA ILE A 4 -7.64 13.33 10.06
C ILE A 4 -6.63 13.67 8.97
N PRO A 5 -5.32 13.63 9.27
CA PRO A 5 -4.27 14.01 8.33
C PRO A 5 -3.96 12.87 7.34
N LEU A 6 -4.99 12.44 6.61
CA LEU A 6 -4.84 11.43 5.57
C LEU A 6 -4.19 12.06 4.34
N ASP A 7 -3.10 11.46 3.90
CA ASP A 7 -2.40 11.82 2.67
C ASP A 7 -2.17 10.56 1.83
N THR A 8 -1.44 10.69 0.73
CA THR A 8 -1.14 9.57 -0.15
C THR A 8 0.36 9.38 -0.34
N GLU A 9 0.80 8.15 -0.20
CA GLU A 9 2.08 7.70 -0.71
C GLU A 9 1.88 7.04 -2.06
N ARG A 10 2.43 7.67 -3.10
CA ARG A 10 2.36 7.18 -4.47
C ARG A 10 3.38 6.06 -4.66
N GLY A 11 2.91 4.91 -5.15
CA GLY A 11 3.73 3.75 -5.46
C GLY A 11 3.66 3.41 -6.94
N TYR A 12 4.74 2.88 -7.47
CA TYR A 12 4.87 2.58 -8.89
C TYR A 12 5.15 1.11 -9.12
N HIS A 13 4.66 0.56 -10.22
CA HIS A 13 5.18 -0.69 -10.75
C HIS A 13 5.26 -0.67 -12.27
N VAL A 14 6.11 -1.53 -12.79
CA VAL A 14 6.20 -1.86 -14.21
C VAL A 14 5.94 -3.34 -14.40
N HIS A 15 5.42 -3.71 -15.56
CA HIS A 15 5.08 -5.08 -15.89
C HIS A 15 5.84 -5.54 -17.14
N PHE A 16 6.43 -6.73 -17.08
CA PHE A 16 7.14 -7.40 -18.17
C PHE A 16 6.35 -8.66 -18.52
N LYS A 17 5.60 -8.62 -19.62
CA LYS A 17 4.77 -9.75 -20.06
C LYS A 17 5.61 -10.98 -20.35
N ASN A 18 5.06 -12.14 -20.07
CA ASN A 18 5.66 -13.45 -20.32
C ASN A 18 7.04 -13.68 -19.65
N MET A 19 7.44 -12.87 -18.66
CA MET A 19 8.72 -12.96 -17.95
C MET A 19 8.57 -13.52 -16.52
N ASP A 20 7.41 -14.06 -16.17
CA ASP A 20 7.12 -14.65 -14.85
C ASP A 20 8.03 -15.86 -14.54
N HIS A 21 8.48 -16.59 -15.57
CA HIS A 21 9.35 -17.75 -15.43
C HIS A 21 10.76 -17.43 -14.92
N LEU A 22 11.18 -16.16 -14.95
CA LEU A 22 12.54 -15.76 -14.54
C LEU A 22 12.77 -15.84 -13.03
N ILE A 23 11.71 -15.76 -12.23
CA ILE A 23 11.77 -15.98 -10.79
C ILE A 23 10.59 -16.84 -10.33
N SER A 24 10.80 -17.69 -9.32
CA SER A 24 9.78 -18.63 -8.85
C SER A 24 8.95 -18.13 -7.66
N ARG A 25 9.33 -17.00 -7.08
CA ARG A 25 8.67 -16.43 -5.88
C ARG A 25 8.91 -14.92 -5.78
N PRO A 26 8.10 -14.18 -5.02
CA PRO A 26 8.36 -12.77 -4.73
C PRO A 26 9.72 -12.58 -4.04
N VAL A 27 10.46 -11.56 -4.47
CA VAL A 27 11.76 -11.17 -3.91
C VAL A 27 11.76 -9.67 -3.66
N ILE A 28 12.21 -9.27 -2.46
CA ILE A 28 12.37 -7.87 -2.08
C ILE A 28 13.86 -7.57 -1.92
N PHE A 29 14.32 -6.52 -2.58
CA PHE A 29 15.68 -6.00 -2.53
C PHE A 29 15.69 -4.76 -1.63
N LEU A 30 15.98 -4.98 -0.35
CA LEU A 30 15.88 -3.93 0.68
C LEU A 30 16.86 -2.78 0.45
N ASP A 31 18.06 -3.08 -0.03
CA ASP A 31 19.10 -2.12 -0.38
C ASP A 31 18.70 -1.16 -1.52
N ARG A 32 17.77 -1.60 -2.36
CA ARG A 32 17.28 -0.86 -3.53
C ARG A 32 15.87 -0.31 -3.37
N GLY A 33 15.17 -0.67 -2.30
CA GLY A 33 13.79 -0.24 -2.03
C GLY A 33 12.80 -0.67 -3.10
N PHE A 34 12.99 -1.85 -3.71
CA PHE A 34 12.07 -2.41 -4.71
C PHE A 34 11.96 -3.93 -4.61
N GLY A 35 10.96 -4.51 -5.27
CA GLY A 35 10.76 -5.94 -5.33
C GLY A 35 10.29 -6.41 -6.68
N MET A 36 10.40 -7.71 -6.92
CA MET A 36 9.86 -8.38 -8.09
C MET A 36 8.96 -9.55 -7.69
N THR A 37 7.89 -9.75 -8.44
CA THR A 37 6.91 -10.80 -8.18
C THR A 37 6.46 -11.45 -9.48
N PRO A 38 6.53 -12.79 -9.60
CA PRO A 38 5.90 -13.48 -10.74
C PRO A 38 4.38 -13.37 -10.59
N MET A 39 3.71 -13.01 -11.67
CA MET A 39 2.25 -12.87 -11.76
C MET A 39 1.76 -13.72 -12.94
N ASN A 40 0.47 -14.05 -12.96
CA ASN A 40 -0.11 -14.87 -14.05
C ASN A 40 0.09 -14.28 -15.46
N GLN A 41 0.38 -12.99 -15.56
CA GLN A 41 0.53 -12.28 -16.84
C GLN A 41 1.97 -11.85 -17.14
N GLY A 42 2.94 -12.24 -16.29
CA GLY A 42 4.33 -11.86 -16.44
C GLY A 42 5.00 -11.47 -15.13
N LEU A 43 6.13 -10.78 -15.19
CA LEU A 43 6.89 -10.33 -14.04
C LEU A 43 6.53 -8.89 -13.69
N ARG A 44 6.17 -8.63 -12.44
CA ARG A 44 5.94 -7.28 -11.91
C ARG A 44 7.15 -6.83 -11.11
N ALA A 45 7.71 -5.68 -11.46
CA ALA A 45 8.67 -4.96 -10.65
C ALA A 45 8.00 -3.76 -10.00
N VAL A 46 8.07 -3.66 -8.67
CA VAL A 46 7.35 -2.68 -7.85
C VAL A 46 8.29 -2.00 -6.88
N GLY A 47 8.14 -0.70 -6.68
CA GLY A 47 8.96 0.00 -5.70
C GLY A 47 8.66 1.48 -5.60
N THR A 48 9.53 2.15 -4.91
CA THR A 48 9.55 3.58 -4.66
C THR A 48 8.33 4.10 -3.88
N VAL A 49 8.54 5.21 -3.20
CA VAL A 49 7.51 5.98 -2.51
C VAL A 49 7.67 7.44 -2.92
N GLU A 50 6.58 8.10 -3.23
CA GLU A 50 6.55 9.51 -3.58
C GLU A 50 5.45 10.24 -2.83
N LEU A 51 5.80 11.33 -2.18
CA LEU A 51 4.86 12.29 -1.60
C LEU A 51 4.56 13.37 -2.66
N GLY A 52 3.65 13.06 -3.55
CA GLY A 52 3.34 13.89 -4.71
C GLY A 52 1.86 14.32 -4.81
N GLY A 53 1.08 13.99 -3.80
CA GLY A 53 -0.38 14.24 -3.80
C GLY A 53 -1.12 13.49 -4.90
N LEU A 54 -2.39 13.83 -5.09
CA LEU A 54 -3.28 13.11 -6.01
C LEU A 54 -3.27 13.64 -7.46
N LYS A 55 -2.81 14.89 -7.67
CA LYS A 55 -2.99 15.60 -8.96
C LYS A 55 -1.76 15.62 -9.86
N ASN A 56 -0.57 15.40 -9.31
CA ASN A 56 0.65 15.43 -10.09
C ASN A 56 0.72 14.26 -11.08
N PRO A 57 1.29 14.46 -12.28
CA PRO A 57 1.48 13.37 -13.22
C PRO A 57 2.42 12.29 -12.66
N PRO A 58 2.44 11.07 -13.21
CA PRO A 58 3.40 10.05 -12.84
C PRO A 58 4.84 10.51 -13.02
N SER A 59 5.71 10.13 -12.09
CA SER A 59 7.14 10.45 -12.14
C SER A 59 7.89 9.44 -13.01
N LYS A 60 8.25 9.83 -14.23
CA LYS A 60 9.06 9.01 -15.12
C LYS A 60 10.39 8.59 -14.48
N LYS A 61 11.04 9.45 -13.70
CA LYS A 61 12.28 9.14 -12.99
C LYS A 61 12.15 7.93 -12.08
N ARG A 62 10.99 7.74 -11.43
CA ARG A 62 10.74 6.60 -10.54
C ARG A 62 10.48 5.31 -11.31
N ILE A 63 9.78 5.42 -12.42
CA ILE A 63 9.56 4.32 -13.34
C ILE A 63 10.89 3.84 -13.93
N ASP A 64 11.70 4.76 -14.46
CA ASP A 64 13.02 4.47 -15.01
C ASP A 64 13.96 3.83 -13.97
N TYR A 65 13.87 4.24 -12.70
CA TYR A 65 14.61 3.62 -11.61
C TYR A 65 14.24 2.15 -11.41
N ILE A 66 12.94 1.83 -11.38
CA ILE A 66 12.45 0.46 -11.22
C ILE A 66 12.91 -0.40 -12.40
N ILE A 67 12.78 0.10 -13.63
CA ILE A 67 13.22 -0.61 -14.84
C ILE A 67 14.73 -0.88 -14.78
N LYS A 68 15.53 0.14 -14.43
CA LYS A 68 16.97 0.02 -14.29
C LYS A 68 17.33 -1.08 -13.27
N CYS A 69 16.77 -1.03 -12.07
CA CYS A 69 17.04 -2.03 -11.03
C CYS A 69 16.64 -3.44 -11.46
N ALA A 70 15.49 -3.58 -12.11
CA ALA A 70 15.04 -4.88 -12.61
C ALA A 70 15.99 -5.45 -13.67
N LYS A 71 16.41 -4.66 -14.65
CA LYS A 71 17.33 -5.07 -15.72
C LYS A 71 18.76 -5.33 -15.24
N GLU A 72 19.23 -4.65 -14.21
CA GLU A 72 20.53 -4.93 -13.59
C GLU A 72 20.56 -6.32 -12.92
N LEU A 73 19.45 -6.75 -12.34
CA LEU A 73 19.34 -8.05 -11.67
C LEU A 73 18.97 -9.18 -12.62
N LEU A 74 18.18 -8.89 -13.63
CA LEU A 74 17.75 -9.81 -14.66
C LEU A 74 18.05 -9.22 -16.06
N PRO A 75 19.29 -9.34 -16.55
CA PRO A 75 19.70 -8.74 -17.82
C PRO A 75 18.92 -9.24 -19.06
N THR A 76 18.23 -10.37 -18.91
CA THR A 76 17.38 -10.97 -19.96
C THR A 76 16.01 -10.31 -20.08
N LEU A 77 15.66 -9.37 -19.17
CA LEU A 77 14.39 -8.65 -19.26
C LEU A 77 14.32 -7.81 -20.54
N GLU A 78 13.28 -8.02 -21.28
CA GLU A 78 12.92 -7.25 -22.47
C GLU A 78 12.34 -5.87 -22.11
N ASN A 79 11.64 -5.25 -23.03
CA ASN A 79 10.95 -3.99 -22.75
C ASN A 79 9.75 -4.26 -21.85
N HIS A 80 9.49 -3.32 -20.95
CA HIS A 80 8.27 -3.36 -20.14
C HIS A 80 7.05 -3.00 -20.99
N ASP A 81 5.91 -3.52 -20.61
CA ASP A 81 4.64 -3.35 -21.34
C ASP A 81 3.77 -2.26 -20.74
N ASP A 82 3.64 -2.29 -19.40
CA ASP A 82 2.71 -1.43 -18.67
C ASP A 82 3.40 -0.74 -17.49
N GLU A 83 3.00 0.49 -17.24
CA GLU A 83 3.37 1.31 -16.09
C GLU A 83 2.13 1.61 -15.25
N TRP A 84 2.26 1.55 -13.94
CA TRP A 84 1.14 1.81 -13.05
C TRP A 84 1.54 2.70 -11.87
N LEU A 85 0.63 3.59 -11.52
CA LEU A 85 0.72 4.45 -10.35
C LEU A 85 -0.45 4.16 -9.41
N GLY A 86 -0.15 3.88 -8.14
CA GLY A 86 -1.15 3.71 -7.10
C GLY A 86 -0.99 4.70 -5.95
N PHE A 87 -2.11 4.96 -5.28
CA PHE A 87 -2.22 5.91 -4.18
C PHE A 87 -2.48 5.15 -2.89
N ARG A 88 -1.46 5.02 -2.04
CA ARG A 88 -1.60 4.37 -0.73
C ARG A 88 -2.18 5.37 0.26
N PRO A 89 -3.31 5.08 0.91
CA PRO A 89 -3.86 5.94 1.95
C PRO A 89 -2.97 5.87 3.19
N THR A 90 -2.30 6.96 3.50
CA THR A 90 -1.25 7.00 4.53
C THR A 90 -1.58 8.04 5.59
N LEU A 91 -1.29 7.70 6.83
CA LEU A 91 -1.33 8.58 7.98
C LEU A 91 0.09 8.83 8.48
N PRO A 92 0.39 9.97 9.16
CA PRO A 92 1.76 10.34 9.53
C PRO A 92 2.49 9.33 10.42
N ASP A 93 1.74 8.54 11.19
CA ASP A 93 2.24 7.51 12.10
C ASP A 93 2.20 6.09 11.50
N PHE A 94 1.79 5.94 10.25
CA PHE A 94 1.63 4.66 9.54
C PHE A 94 0.65 3.66 10.18
N LEU A 95 -0.13 4.09 11.16
CA LEU A 95 -1.17 3.26 11.77
C LEU A 95 -2.53 3.57 11.14
N PRO A 96 -3.36 2.56 10.81
CA PRO A 96 -4.71 2.80 10.31
C PRO A 96 -5.60 3.44 11.38
N ILE A 97 -6.70 4.03 10.96
CA ILE A 97 -7.79 4.40 11.88
C ILE A 97 -8.81 3.28 11.87
N LEU A 98 -9.03 2.71 13.06
CA LEU A 98 -10.03 1.68 13.31
C LEU A 98 -10.87 2.07 14.52
N GLY A 99 -12.17 2.25 14.33
CA GLY A 99 -13.06 2.54 15.45
C GLY A 99 -14.14 3.57 15.12
N PRO A 100 -15.01 3.87 16.08
CA PRO A 100 -16.09 4.83 15.89
C PRO A 100 -15.55 6.25 15.74
N SER A 101 -16.28 7.06 14.98
CA SER A 101 -16.07 8.50 14.94
C SER A 101 -16.27 9.12 16.31
N LEU A 102 -15.49 10.12 16.66
CA LEU A 102 -15.62 10.86 17.91
C LEU A 102 -16.92 11.68 17.98
N LYS A 103 -17.54 11.97 16.85
CA LYS A 103 -18.72 12.80 16.75
C LYS A 103 -20.02 12.03 16.48
N ASN A 104 -19.91 10.87 15.86
CA ASN A 104 -21.07 10.06 15.53
C ASN A 104 -20.73 8.57 15.66
N LYS A 105 -21.19 7.96 16.73
CA LYS A 105 -20.96 6.53 17.02
C LYS A 105 -21.50 5.56 15.94
N ASN A 106 -22.42 6.03 15.09
CA ASN A 106 -22.94 5.22 13.98
C ASN A 106 -22.03 5.21 12.75
N ILE A 107 -20.92 5.95 12.80
CA ILE A 107 -19.89 5.94 11.76
C ILE A 107 -18.68 5.20 12.33
N VAL A 108 -18.28 4.13 11.67
CA VAL A 108 -17.08 3.36 12.02
C VAL A 108 -16.03 3.57 10.93
N TYR A 109 -14.84 4.00 11.33
CA TYR A 109 -13.69 4.18 10.46
C TYR A 109 -12.89 2.88 10.33
N ALA A 110 -12.40 2.60 9.11
CA ALA A 110 -11.50 1.50 8.80
C ALA A 110 -10.67 1.87 7.56
N PHE A 111 -9.66 2.72 7.72
CA PHE A 111 -8.86 3.21 6.59
C PHE A 111 -7.44 3.62 7.03
N GLY A 112 -6.61 4.00 6.04
CA GLY A 112 -5.25 4.45 6.32
C GLY A 112 -4.24 3.31 6.49
N HIS A 113 -4.50 2.14 5.89
CA HIS A 113 -3.69 0.93 6.04
C HIS A 113 -2.38 0.96 5.25
N HIS A 114 -2.04 2.07 4.60
CA HIS A 114 -0.80 2.22 3.86
C HIS A 114 -0.63 1.12 2.80
N HIS A 115 0.49 0.42 2.80
CA HIS A 115 0.74 -0.73 1.91
C HIS A 115 0.27 -2.09 2.48
N LEU A 116 -0.31 -2.10 3.68
CA LEU A 116 -0.71 -3.31 4.39
C LEU A 116 -2.22 -3.59 4.32
N GLY A 117 -3.00 -2.81 3.57
CA GLY A 117 -4.46 -2.92 3.55
C GLY A 117 -4.96 -4.30 3.15
N TRP A 118 -4.34 -4.92 2.17
CA TRP A 118 -4.67 -6.28 1.76
C TRP A 118 -4.35 -7.30 2.87
N THR A 119 -3.16 -7.23 3.44
CA THR A 119 -2.70 -8.13 4.51
C THR A 119 -3.56 -8.02 5.77
N LEU A 120 -3.95 -6.80 6.13
CA LEU A 120 -4.72 -6.51 7.34
C LEU A 120 -6.25 -6.59 7.12
N GLY A 121 -6.72 -6.83 5.91
CA GLY A 121 -8.14 -6.79 5.56
C GLY A 121 -9.00 -7.70 6.42
N ALA A 122 -8.59 -8.95 6.63
CA ALA A 122 -9.35 -9.93 7.40
C ALA A 122 -9.48 -9.53 8.89
N ILE A 123 -8.36 -9.12 9.52
CA ILE A 123 -8.40 -8.69 10.93
C ILE A 123 -9.15 -7.37 11.10
N THR A 124 -9.01 -6.45 10.16
CA THR A 124 -9.79 -5.21 10.14
C THR A 124 -11.29 -5.50 10.05
N GLY A 125 -11.69 -6.39 9.15
CA GLY A 125 -13.10 -6.80 9.04
C GLY A 125 -13.64 -7.40 10.34
N LYS A 126 -12.87 -8.26 10.99
CA LYS A 126 -13.23 -8.83 12.30
C LYS A 126 -13.40 -7.76 13.38
N ILE A 127 -12.47 -6.79 13.45
CA ILE A 127 -12.53 -5.69 14.41
C ILE A 127 -13.78 -4.84 14.17
N VAL A 128 -14.01 -4.43 12.90
CA VAL A 128 -15.17 -3.60 12.53
C VAL A 128 -16.49 -4.32 12.82
N SER A 129 -16.58 -5.62 12.51
CA SER A 129 -17.75 -6.43 12.82
C SER A 129 -18.04 -6.43 14.32
N GLY A 130 -17.02 -6.66 15.16
CA GLY A 130 -17.16 -6.63 16.61
C GLY A 130 -17.60 -5.25 17.15
N ILE A 131 -17.04 -4.15 16.60
CA ILE A 131 -17.46 -2.80 16.97
C ILE A 131 -18.93 -2.55 16.64
N VAL A 132 -19.38 -2.94 15.45
CA VAL A 132 -20.77 -2.77 15.00
C VAL A 132 -21.73 -3.64 15.81
N ALA A 133 -21.31 -4.85 16.20
CA ALA A 133 -22.10 -5.75 17.04
C ALA A 133 -22.01 -5.44 18.54
N GLU A 134 -21.30 -4.39 18.93
CA GLU A 134 -21.06 -4.00 20.34
C GLU A 134 -20.39 -5.14 21.16
N GLU A 135 -19.62 -5.99 20.49
CA GLU A 135 -18.87 -7.07 21.14
C GLU A 135 -17.59 -6.55 21.82
N LYS A 136 -17.23 -7.18 22.94
CA LYS A 136 -15.95 -6.88 23.59
C LYS A 136 -14.79 -7.44 22.78
N THR A 137 -13.83 -6.59 22.44
CA THR A 137 -12.56 -7.03 21.87
C THR A 137 -11.48 -7.16 22.95
N ASN A 138 -10.60 -8.15 22.78
CA ASN A 138 -9.40 -8.30 23.62
C ASN A 138 -8.20 -7.49 23.07
N LEU A 139 -8.40 -6.77 21.97
CA LEU A 139 -7.37 -5.93 21.37
C LEU A 139 -7.48 -4.51 21.93
N ASP A 140 -6.36 -3.93 22.31
CA ASP A 140 -6.30 -2.49 22.57
C ASP A 140 -6.37 -1.72 21.27
N LEU A 141 -7.50 -1.07 21.03
CA LEU A 141 -7.73 -0.25 19.83
C LEU A 141 -7.39 1.23 20.05
N SER A 142 -6.93 1.61 21.23
CA SER A 142 -6.61 3.02 21.54
C SER A 142 -5.56 3.63 20.59
N PRO A 143 -4.50 2.92 20.16
CA PRO A 143 -3.53 3.45 19.18
C PRO A 143 -4.13 3.69 17.80
N TYR A 144 -5.26 3.06 17.49
CA TYR A 144 -5.91 3.14 16.18
C TYR A 144 -7.09 4.13 16.14
N SER A 145 -7.42 4.75 17.28
CA SER A 145 -8.49 5.74 17.37
C SER A 145 -8.13 7.04 16.65
N SER A 146 -9.11 7.67 15.98
CA SER A 146 -8.96 9.01 15.39
C SER A 146 -8.64 10.09 16.45
N LYS A 147 -8.88 9.80 17.73
CA LYS A 147 -8.58 10.70 18.85
C LYS A 147 -7.10 11.13 18.90
N ARG A 148 -6.19 10.30 18.40
CA ARG A 148 -4.74 10.59 18.40
C ARG A 148 -4.35 11.78 17.53
N PHE A 149 -5.26 12.27 16.68
CA PHE A 149 -5.07 13.45 15.83
C PHE A 149 -5.98 14.64 16.20
N ASN A 150 -6.78 14.53 17.29
CA ASN A 150 -7.76 15.52 17.70
C ASN A 150 -7.58 15.97 19.14
#